data_3f5606e2b490e3a25faf7fbf9459ba5f
#
_entry.id   3f5606e2b490e3a25faf7fbf9459ba5f
#
_cell.length_a   1.000
_cell.length_b   1.000
_cell.length_c   1.000
_cell.angle_alpha   90.00
_cell.angle_beta   90.00
_cell.angle_gamma   90.00
#
_symmetry.space_group_name_H-M   'P 1'
#
loop_
_entity.id
_entity.type
_entity.pdbx_description
1 polymer ?
#
loop_
_entity_poly.entity_id
_entity_poly.type
_entity_poly.pdbx_seq_one_letter_code
_entity_poly.pdbx_strand_id
1 'polypeptide(L)'
;MGKTNQGITWWKLLIPSITIILMAFLLFHAGNFNNPALGGFLPHNNISLIFEAISTDGIVFSYLGFRHTMDFAGEAKNPQRDLPRALIYSMLTSMGVYVLLQVVFISAINPALLSSSGGWLGLSSASAGTYAKSISTAPFAFLAKSSNLSIMAVLTYLLYADAYVSPSGTLNIAAGTSTRSLYGMAEIGYFPRIIGKVNKKTGVPVFSLLISLVLGLAFLIPLPSWYVVVGLVSGVAAFTYILGGSTLMVLRREASELKRPFKLPYARILSPISFVGASLIVYWTGWPTVGYISIIIFAGFFIYLLLFALGRVESIFSRDNIKGGYWVPLMILTLTLLSYLGESNFGGINLFTFPYDFLMVIIVSLAFYFISLVSGFRTSEITDMIESGEQYIEEYGD
;
A
#
# COMPACT_ATOMS: atom_id res chain seq x y z
N MET A 1 -6.94 -11.94 19.38
CA MET A 1 -6.91 -11.13 18.15
C MET A 1 -8.06 -11.42 17.18
N GLY A 2 -8.33 -12.64 16.75
CA GLY A 2 -9.33 -12.93 15.71
C GLY A 2 -10.74 -12.41 15.98
N LYS A 3 -11.34 -12.72 17.13
CA LYS A 3 -12.72 -12.29 17.46
C LYS A 3 -12.86 -10.76 17.56
N THR A 4 -11.89 -10.06 18.13
CA THR A 4 -11.89 -8.59 18.23
C THR A 4 -11.81 -7.94 16.84
N ASN A 5 -10.91 -8.43 15.98
CA ASN A 5 -10.79 -7.94 14.62
C ASN A 5 -12.03 -8.23 13.78
N GLN A 6 -12.71 -9.35 13.99
CA GLN A 6 -13.98 -9.66 13.31
C GLN A 6 -15.05 -8.62 13.62
N GLY A 7 -15.22 -8.23 14.89
CA GLY A 7 -16.16 -7.18 15.28
C GLY A 7 -15.82 -5.83 14.63
N ILE A 8 -14.53 -5.45 14.64
CA ILE A 8 -14.06 -4.21 14.02
C ILE A 8 -14.26 -4.26 12.49
N THR A 9 -14.11 -5.41 11.85
CA THR A 9 -14.33 -5.57 10.40
C THR A 9 -15.79 -5.30 10.03
N TRP A 10 -16.74 -5.86 10.79
CA TRP A 10 -18.16 -5.55 10.59
C TRP A 10 -18.48 -4.07 10.81
N TRP A 11 -17.89 -3.45 11.83
CA TRP A 11 -18.00 -2.02 12.07
C TRP A 11 -17.49 -1.21 10.86
N LYS A 12 -16.30 -1.54 10.35
CA LYS A 12 -15.68 -0.89 9.17
C LYS A 12 -16.48 -1.02 7.87
N LEU A 13 -17.31 -2.03 7.74
CA LEU A 13 -18.23 -2.18 6.60
C LEU A 13 -19.57 -1.45 6.85
N LEU A 14 -20.06 -1.51 8.07
CA LEU A 14 -21.37 -0.98 8.43
C LEU A 14 -21.39 0.56 8.40
N ILE A 15 -20.42 1.23 9.00
CA ILE A 15 -20.41 2.70 9.07
C ILE A 15 -20.30 3.36 7.69
N PRO A 16 -19.34 2.99 6.80
CA PRO A 16 -19.34 3.51 5.43
C PRO A 16 -20.61 3.20 4.66
N SER A 17 -21.19 2.00 4.83
CA SER A 17 -22.43 1.64 4.13
C SER A 17 -23.61 2.49 4.58
N ILE A 18 -23.77 2.71 5.89
CA ILE A 18 -24.79 3.63 6.42
C ILE A 18 -24.55 5.05 5.92
N THR A 19 -23.31 5.51 5.90
CA THR A 19 -22.94 6.83 5.40
C THR A 19 -23.34 7.00 3.93
N ILE A 20 -23.02 6.03 3.08
CA ILE A 20 -23.39 6.03 1.66
C ILE A 20 -24.92 6.10 1.53
N ILE A 21 -25.64 5.23 2.21
CA ILE A 21 -27.12 5.15 2.12
C ILE A 21 -27.74 6.48 2.57
N LEU A 22 -27.41 6.97 3.76
CA LEU A 22 -28.02 8.18 4.29
C LEU A 22 -27.69 9.40 3.44
N MET A 23 -26.45 9.56 3.01
CA MET A 23 -26.06 10.70 2.16
C MET A 23 -26.67 10.61 0.77
N ALA A 24 -26.74 9.43 0.16
CA ALA A 24 -27.39 9.24 -1.14
C ALA A 24 -28.88 9.58 -1.12
N PHE A 25 -29.59 9.26 -0.04
CA PHE A 25 -31.03 9.53 0.03
C PHE A 25 -31.37 10.94 0.53
N LEU A 26 -30.53 11.54 1.38
CA LEU A 26 -30.88 12.78 2.08
C LEU A 26 -30.12 14.01 1.56
N LEU A 27 -28.93 13.84 0.99
CA LEU A 27 -28.03 14.96 0.60
C LEU A 27 -27.59 14.89 -0.86
N PHE A 28 -28.18 14.04 -1.68
CA PHE A 28 -27.72 13.85 -3.05
C PHE A 28 -28.19 14.96 -3.99
N HIS A 29 -27.24 15.65 -4.60
CA HIS A 29 -27.47 16.69 -5.61
C HIS A 29 -26.71 16.33 -6.90
N ALA A 30 -27.41 15.74 -7.86
CA ALA A 30 -26.83 15.31 -9.15
C ALA A 30 -26.17 16.48 -9.93
N GLY A 31 -26.69 17.71 -9.78
CA GLY A 31 -26.16 18.89 -10.42
C GLY A 31 -24.71 19.22 -10.06
N ASN A 32 -24.21 18.72 -8.92
CA ASN A 32 -22.83 18.95 -8.49
C ASN A 32 -21.79 18.36 -9.46
N PHE A 33 -22.10 17.27 -10.14
CA PHE A 33 -21.15 16.63 -11.07
C PHE A 33 -20.86 17.43 -12.32
N ASN A 34 -21.82 18.27 -12.76
CA ASN A 34 -21.67 19.13 -13.94
C ASN A 34 -21.50 20.61 -13.59
N ASN A 35 -21.28 20.94 -12.31
CA ASN A 35 -21.19 22.32 -11.87
C ASN A 35 -19.82 22.93 -12.25
N PRO A 36 -19.78 23.98 -13.11
CA PRO A 36 -18.52 24.64 -13.48
C PRO A 36 -17.76 25.23 -12.29
N ALA A 37 -18.47 25.64 -11.22
CA ALA A 37 -17.86 26.15 -9.99
C ALA A 37 -17.08 25.07 -9.22
N LEU A 38 -17.34 23.80 -9.50
CA LEU A 38 -16.61 22.63 -8.97
C LEU A 38 -15.56 22.11 -9.95
N GLY A 39 -15.29 22.81 -11.07
CA GLY A 39 -14.30 22.38 -12.06
C GLY A 39 -14.82 21.39 -13.11
N GLY A 40 -16.11 21.04 -13.07
CA GLY A 40 -16.72 20.07 -13.99
C GLY A 40 -16.30 18.62 -13.68
N PHE A 41 -16.70 17.68 -14.58
CA PHE A 41 -16.44 16.24 -14.39
C PHE A 41 -15.00 15.83 -14.74
N LEU A 42 -14.36 16.56 -15.65
CA LEU A 42 -12.96 16.30 -16.03
C LEU A 42 -12.10 17.54 -15.84
N PRO A 43 -10.92 17.45 -15.23
CA PRO A 43 -9.98 18.55 -15.13
C PRO A 43 -9.46 18.88 -16.54
N HIS A 44 -9.76 20.07 -17.03
CA HIS A 44 -9.43 20.46 -18.40
C HIS A 44 -7.93 20.66 -18.66
N ASN A 45 -7.09 20.84 -17.66
CA ASN A 45 -5.70 21.26 -17.85
C ASN A 45 -4.64 20.57 -17.01
N ASN A 46 -4.96 19.51 -16.23
CA ASN A 46 -3.93 18.95 -15.35
C ASN A 46 -4.17 17.47 -15.03
N ILE A 47 -3.95 16.62 -16.04
CA ILE A 47 -4.04 15.15 -15.88
C ILE A 47 -3.02 14.65 -14.86
N SER A 48 -1.87 15.29 -14.71
CA SER A 48 -0.83 14.92 -13.73
C SER A 48 -1.35 14.95 -12.29
N LEU A 49 -2.27 15.85 -11.93
CA LEU A 49 -2.90 15.87 -10.59
C LEU A 49 -3.68 14.59 -10.26
N ILE A 50 -4.26 13.93 -11.27
CA ILE A 50 -4.94 12.64 -11.07
C ILE A 50 -3.92 11.58 -10.66
N PHE A 51 -2.78 11.53 -11.32
CA PHE A 51 -1.72 10.57 -11.03
C PHE A 51 -1.02 10.86 -9.71
N GLU A 52 -0.83 12.12 -9.36
CA GLU A 52 -0.33 12.54 -8.04
C GLU A 52 -1.27 12.06 -6.94
N ALA A 53 -2.57 12.27 -7.07
CA ALA A 53 -3.58 11.85 -6.10
C ALA A 53 -3.57 10.31 -5.88
N ILE A 54 -3.22 9.52 -6.89
CA ILE A 54 -3.09 8.06 -6.74
C ILE A 54 -2.08 7.71 -5.67
N SER A 55 -0.92 8.37 -5.64
CA SER A 55 0.17 8.04 -4.72
C SER A 55 0.15 8.86 -3.43
N THR A 56 -0.06 10.18 -3.50
CA THR A 56 0.12 11.10 -2.37
C THR A 56 -1.15 11.37 -1.60
N ASP A 57 -2.33 11.41 -2.27
CA ASP A 57 -3.60 11.74 -1.63
C ASP A 57 -4.33 10.53 -1.04
N GLY A 58 -3.67 9.39 -0.99
CA GLY A 58 -4.14 8.23 -0.24
C GLY A 58 -4.92 7.19 -1.03
N ILE A 59 -5.07 7.31 -2.36
CA ILE A 59 -5.78 6.28 -3.15
C ILE A 59 -5.05 4.94 -3.02
N VAL A 60 -3.74 4.88 -3.30
CA VAL A 60 -2.94 3.65 -3.12
C VAL A 60 -2.95 3.19 -1.67
N PHE A 61 -2.78 4.12 -0.71
CA PHE A 61 -2.81 3.82 0.72
C PHE A 61 -4.08 3.08 1.12
N SER A 62 -5.24 3.51 0.60
CA SER A 62 -6.53 2.88 0.89
C SER A 62 -6.61 1.41 0.50
N TYR A 63 -5.80 0.98 -0.48
CA TYR A 63 -5.76 -0.40 -0.96
C TYR A 63 -4.61 -1.24 -0.38
N LEU A 64 -3.70 -0.70 0.43
CA LEU A 64 -2.53 -1.44 0.93
C LEU A 64 -2.88 -2.62 1.85
N GLY A 65 -4.08 -2.64 2.41
CA GLY A 65 -4.51 -3.63 3.38
C GLY A 65 -4.53 -5.08 2.87
N PHE A 66 -4.65 -5.31 1.57
CA PHE A 66 -4.77 -6.66 1.01
C PHE A 66 -3.55 -7.54 1.29
N ARG A 67 -2.34 -6.99 1.35
CA ARG A 67 -1.11 -7.74 1.59
C ARG A 67 -1.09 -8.44 2.95
N HIS A 68 -1.74 -7.87 3.96
CA HIS A 68 -1.80 -8.47 5.30
C HIS A 68 -2.45 -9.85 5.31
N THR A 69 -3.29 -10.16 4.31
CA THR A 69 -3.86 -11.50 4.14
C THR A 69 -2.78 -12.56 3.94
N MET A 70 -1.66 -12.19 3.28
CA MET A 70 -0.52 -13.10 3.07
C MET A 70 0.26 -13.33 4.36
N ASP A 71 0.41 -12.31 5.21
CA ASP A 71 1.11 -12.42 6.49
C ASP A 71 0.41 -13.37 7.48
N PHE A 72 -0.90 -13.58 7.27
CA PHE A 72 -1.73 -14.51 8.06
C PHE A 72 -2.05 -15.83 7.32
N ALA A 73 -1.39 -16.10 6.20
CA ALA A 73 -1.65 -17.28 5.37
C ALA A 73 -1.55 -18.61 6.13
N GLY A 74 -0.59 -18.71 7.05
CA GLY A 74 -0.39 -19.91 7.88
C GLY A 74 -1.52 -20.18 8.90
N GLU A 75 -2.44 -19.23 9.12
CA GLU A 75 -3.59 -19.43 10.02
C GLU A 75 -4.87 -19.85 9.27
N ALA A 76 -4.84 -19.85 7.94
CA ALA A 76 -5.99 -20.21 7.11
C ALA A 76 -6.11 -21.74 7.01
N LYS A 77 -7.34 -22.27 7.08
CA LYS A 77 -7.60 -23.72 6.95
C LYS A 77 -7.24 -24.24 5.56
N ASN A 78 -7.60 -23.50 4.51
CA ASN A 78 -7.33 -23.83 3.11
C ASN A 78 -6.67 -22.62 2.40
N PRO A 79 -5.40 -22.28 2.72
CA PRO A 79 -4.79 -21.03 2.27
C PRO A 79 -4.75 -20.91 0.74
N GLN A 80 -4.49 -21.99 0.05
CA GLN A 80 -4.38 -22.02 -1.42
C GLN A 80 -5.69 -21.68 -2.16
N ARG A 81 -6.84 -21.89 -1.52
CA ARG A 81 -8.17 -21.57 -2.06
C ARG A 81 -8.71 -20.27 -1.50
N ASP A 82 -8.57 -20.08 -0.19
CA ASP A 82 -9.25 -19.02 0.53
C ASP A 82 -8.54 -17.66 0.36
N LEU A 83 -7.20 -17.65 0.34
CA LEU A 83 -6.42 -16.41 0.16
C LEU A 83 -6.67 -15.70 -1.18
N PRO A 84 -6.60 -16.36 -2.36
CA PRO A 84 -6.88 -15.68 -3.63
C PRO A 84 -8.28 -15.09 -3.67
N ARG A 85 -9.29 -15.79 -3.13
CA ARG A 85 -10.67 -15.31 -3.06
C ARG A 85 -10.80 -14.13 -2.12
N ALA A 86 -10.22 -14.22 -0.92
CA ALA A 86 -10.23 -13.13 0.06
C ALA A 86 -9.58 -11.87 -0.52
N LEU A 87 -8.45 -11.99 -1.21
CA LEU A 87 -7.79 -10.88 -1.88
C LEU A 87 -8.69 -10.23 -2.94
N ILE A 88 -9.23 -11.01 -3.86
CA ILE A 88 -10.06 -10.48 -4.95
C ILE A 88 -11.34 -9.82 -4.39
N TYR A 89 -12.07 -10.51 -3.51
CA TYR A 89 -13.32 -9.97 -2.97
C TYR A 89 -13.10 -8.75 -2.09
N SER A 90 -12.06 -8.73 -1.26
CA SER A 90 -11.75 -7.56 -0.43
C SER A 90 -11.40 -6.34 -1.28
N MET A 91 -10.61 -6.51 -2.34
CA MET A 91 -10.27 -5.42 -3.26
C MET A 91 -11.50 -4.89 -4.01
N LEU A 92 -12.33 -5.76 -4.56
CA LEU A 92 -13.55 -5.35 -5.27
C LEU A 92 -14.55 -4.67 -4.34
N THR A 93 -14.76 -5.20 -3.13
CA THR A 93 -15.64 -4.59 -2.14
C THR A 93 -15.13 -3.22 -1.71
N SER A 94 -13.84 -3.10 -1.41
CA SER A 94 -13.23 -1.81 -1.03
C SER A 94 -13.35 -0.80 -2.16
N MET A 95 -13.08 -1.20 -3.41
CA MET A 95 -13.23 -0.34 -4.57
C MET A 95 -14.68 0.18 -4.71
N GLY A 96 -15.67 -0.70 -4.58
CA GLY A 96 -17.08 -0.31 -4.63
C GLY A 96 -17.43 0.70 -3.53
N VAL A 97 -17.04 0.41 -2.28
CA VAL A 97 -17.30 1.31 -1.14
C VAL A 97 -16.63 2.66 -1.33
N TYR A 98 -15.36 2.71 -1.75
CA TYR A 98 -14.64 3.98 -1.90
C TYR A 98 -15.19 4.83 -3.05
N VAL A 99 -15.54 4.21 -4.18
CA VAL A 99 -16.19 4.93 -5.29
C VAL A 99 -17.54 5.50 -4.85
N LEU A 100 -18.36 4.73 -4.16
CA LEU A 100 -19.64 5.20 -3.66
C LEU A 100 -19.50 6.30 -2.62
N LEU A 101 -18.52 6.21 -1.69
CA LEU A 101 -18.22 7.28 -0.74
C LEU A 101 -17.83 8.55 -1.46
N GLN A 102 -17.00 8.48 -2.50
CA GLN A 102 -16.60 9.65 -3.28
C GLN A 102 -17.79 10.28 -4.02
N VAL A 103 -18.65 9.44 -4.62
CA VAL A 103 -19.87 9.90 -5.30
C VAL A 103 -20.79 10.64 -4.33
N VAL A 104 -21.07 10.07 -3.16
CA VAL A 104 -21.96 10.74 -2.19
C VAL A 104 -21.31 11.97 -1.56
N PHE A 105 -20.00 11.99 -1.40
CA PHE A 105 -19.29 13.17 -0.93
C PHE A 105 -19.42 14.35 -1.91
N ILE A 106 -19.12 14.14 -3.19
CA ILE A 106 -19.23 15.17 -4.23
C ILE A 106 -20.68 15.67 -4.34
N SER A 107 -21.65 14.74 -4.30
CA SER A 107 -23.06 15.09 -4.42
C SER A 107 -23.58 15.90 -3.23
N ALA A 108 -23.04 15.69 -2.02
CA ALA A 108 -23.51 16.31 -0.78
C ALA A 108 -22.85 17.68 -0.47
N ILE A 109 -21.76 18.03 -1.16
CA ILE A 109 -21.04 19.26 -0.90
C ILE A 109 -21.84 20.49 -1.36
N ASN A 110 -21.72 21.61 -0.62
CA ASN A 110 -22.35 22.86 -1.03
C ASN A 110 -21.43 23.63 -2.03
N PRO A 111 -21.86 23.77 -3.31
CA PRO A 111 -21.03 24.41 -4.34
C PRO A 111 -20.67 25.87 -4.04
N ALA A 112 -21.63 26.63 -3.48
CA ALA A 112 -21.40 28.05 -3.18
C ALA A 112 -20.34 28.24 -2.09
N LEU A 113 -20.38 27.41 -1.04
CA LEU A 113 -19.39 27.44 0.03
C LEU A 113 -18.02 26.94 -0.44
N LEU A 114 -17.98 25.95 -1.30
CA LEU A 114 -16.72 25.46 -1.87
C LEU A 114 -16.09 26.50 -2.79
N SER A 115 -16.86 27.14 -3.65
CA SER A 115 -16.37 28.22 -4.53
C SER A 115 -15.81 29.40 -3.73
N SER A 116 -16.52 29.83 -2.65
CA SER A 116 -16.02 30.89 -1.76
C SER A 116 -14.74 30.53 -1.01
N SER A 117 -14.43 29.25 -0.91
CA SER A 117 -13.21 28.73 -0.27
C SER A 117 -12.05 28.50 -1.26
N GLY A 118 -12.18 28.93 -2.52
CA GLY A 118 -11.16 28.73 -3.56
C GLY A 118 -11.27 27.39 -4.31
N GLY A 119 -12.45 26.76 -4.31
CA GLY A 119 -12.72 25.48 -4.96
C GLY A 119 -12.05 24.29 -4.25
N TRP A 120 -11.82 23.22 -4.99
CA TRP A 120 -11.19 21.99 -4.45
C TRP A 120 -9.76 22.24 -3.95
N LEU A 121 -8.96 23.02 -4.66
CA LEU A 121 -7.61 23.38 -4.26
C LEU A 121 -7.57 24.20 -2.96
N GLY A 122 -8.61 25.00 -2.72
CA GLY A 122 -8.74 25.77 -1.48
C GLY A 122 -8.94 24.90 -0.24
N LEU A 123 -9.43 23.66 -0.39
CA LEU A 123 -9.60 22.75 0.75
C LEU A 123 -8.26 22.27 1.34
N SER A 124 -7.21 22.24 0.54
CA SER A 124 -5.86 21.81 0.96
C SER A 124 -4.95 22.96 1.37
N SER A 125 -5.38 24.23 1.18
CA SER A 125 -4.53 25.38 1.45
C SER A 125 -4.40 25.69 2.95
N ALA A 126 -3.20 26.09 3.39
CA ALA A 126 -2.95 26.49 4.77
C ALA A 126 -3.76 27.72 5.20
N SER A 127 -4.17 28.56 4.23
CA SER A 127 -5.01 29.75 4.43
C SER A 127 -6.51 29.48 4.26
N ALA A 128 -6.92 28.22 4.23
CA ALA A 128 -8.30 27.82 4.05
C ALA A 128 -9.22 28.41 5.13
N GLY A 129 -10.36 28.97 4.71
CA GLY A 129 -11.39 29.47 5.61
C GLY A 129 -12.00 28.33 6.47
N THR A 130 -12.80 28.71 7.45
CA THR A 130 -13.40 27.77 8.42
C THR A 130 -14.13 26.60 7.76
N TYR A 131 -14.83 26.83 6.65
CA TYR A 131 -15.53 25.77 5.90
C TYR A 131 -14.55 24.76 5.31
N ALA A 132 -13.54 25.23 4.59
CA ALA A 132 -12.53 24.37 3.98
C ALA A 132 -11.76 23.55 5.04
N LYS A 133 -11.38 24.19 6.15
CA LYS A 133 -10.71 23.51 7.27
C LYS A 133 -11.60 22.43 7.90
N SER A 134 -12.88 22.71 8.06
CA SER A 134 -13.83 21.74 8.63
C SER A 134 -14.03 20.51 7.72
N ILE A 135 -14.18 20.74 6.41
CA ILE A 135 -14.29 19.65 5.41
C ILE A 135 -12.99 18.85 5.34
N SER A 136 -11.83 19.48 5.29
CA SER A 136 -10.55 18.75 5.18
C SER A 136 -10.24 17.92 6.42
N THR A 137 -10.73 18.34 7.60
CA THR A 137 -10.49 17.62 8.85
C THR A 137 -11.41 16.42 9.04
N ALA A 138 -12.71 16.54 8.73
CA ALA A 138 -13.71 15.51 8.94
C ALA A 138 -14.84 15.58 7.89
N PRO A 139 -14.57 15.22 6.63
CA PRO A 139 -15.45 15.52 5.49
C PRO A 139 -16.88 15.03 5.68
N PHE A 140 -17.06 13.74 5.93
CA PHE A 140 -18.41 13.16 6.07
C PHE A 140 -19.13 13.62 7.35
N ALA A 141 -18.41 13.73 8.47
CA ALA A 141 -18.99 14.21 9.72
C ALA A 141 -19.42 15.67 9.62
N PHE A 142 -18.65 16.50 8.91
CA PHE A 142 -19.00 17.89 8.67
C PHE A 142 -20.24 18.01 7.78
N LEU A 143 -20.31 17.28 6.66
CA LEU A 143 -21.49 17.28 5.78
C LEU A 143 -22.74 16.77 6.50
N ALA A 144 -22.62 15.71 7.30
CA ALA A 144 -23.72 15.21 8.11
C ALA A 144 -24.22 16.26 9.11
N LYS A 145 -23.30 16.89 9.85
CA LYS A 145 -23.61 17.92 10.85
C LYS A 145 -24.26 19.16 10.22
N SER A 146 -23.78 19.60 9.06
CA SER A 146 -24.27 20.79 8.37
C SER A 146 -25.67 20.64 7.75
N SER A 147 -26.17 19.40 7.62
CA SER A 147 -27.50 19.13 7.06
C SER A 147 -28.66 19.49 7.99
N ASN A 148 -28.40 19.71 9.29
CA ASN A 148 -29.40 19.98 10.33
C ASN A 148 -30.52 18.92 10.46
N LEU A 149 -30.34 17.71 9.91
CA LEU A 149 -31.28 16.60 10.03
C LEU A 149 -30.96 15.78 11.28
N SER A 150 -31.95 15.42 12.09
CA SER A 150 -31.76 14.66 13.34
C SER A 150 -31.08 13.31 13.12
N ILE A 151 -31.41 12.59 12.05
CA ILE A 151 -30.79 11.32 11.70
C ILE A 151 -29.28 11.50 11.34
N MET A 152 -28.92 12.61 10.71
CA MET A 152 -27.55 12.94 10.35
C MET A 152 -26.72 13.35 11.58
N ALA A 153 -27.36 13.89 12.62
CA ALA A 153 -26.70 14.12 13.91
C ALA A 153 -26.24 12.78 14.52
N VAL A 154 -27.08 11.75 14.47
CA VAL A 154 -26.69 10.40 14.92
C VAL A 154 -25.51 9.87 14.10
N LEU A 155 -25.57 10.00 12.76
CA LEU A 155 -24.47 9.61 11.87
C LEU A 155 -23.17 10.35 12.24
N THR A 156 -23.25 11.62 12.57
CA THR A 156 -22.06 12.42 12.98
C THR A 156 -21.37 11.80 14.20
N TYR A 157 -22.12 11.40 15.23
CA TYR A 157 -21.55 10.74 16.40
C TYR A 157 -20.97 9.36 16.07
N LEU A 158 -21.63 8.59 15.18
CA LEU A 158 -21.11 7.31 14.71
C LEU A 158 -19.78 7.48 13.95
N LEU A 159 -19.68 8.51 13.11
CA LEU A 159 -18.43 8.83 12.39
C LEU A 159 -17.30 9.28 13.33
N TYR A 160 -17.62 10.02 14.39
CA TYR A 160 -16.63 10.36 15.42
C TYR A 160 -16.18 9.11 16.20
N ALA A 161 -17.10 8.19 16.52
CA ALA A 161 -16.72 6.91 17.12
C ALA A 161 -15.86 6.06 16.18
N ASP A 162 -16.17 6.06 14.88
CA ASP A 162 -15.42 5.34 13.85
C ASP A 162 -13.98 5.86 13.72
N ALA A 163 -13.77 7.15 13.90
CA ALA A 163 -12.43 7.76 13.89
C ALA A 163 -11.47 7.16 14.94
N TYR A 164 -11.99 6.50 15.96
CA TYR A 164 -11.19 5.77 16.96
C TYR A 164 -11.23 4.25 16.75
N VAL A 165 -12.40 3.69 16.48
CA VAL A 165 -12.58 2.23 16.36
C VAL A 165 -11.87 1.66 15.15
N SER A 166 -12.04 2.27 13.97
CA SER A 166 -11.45 1.76 12.74
C SER A 166 -9.92 1.78 12.73
N PRO A 167 -9.22 2.88 13.12
CA PRO A 167 -7.77 2.88 13.20
C PRO A 167 -7.21 1.92 14.24
N SER A 168 -7.91 1.70 15.38
CA SER A 168 -7.44 0.75 16.41
C SER A 168 -7.37 -0.69 15.87
N GLY A 169 -8.34 -1.09 15.05
CA GLY A 169 -8.29 -2.40 14.36
C GLY A 169 -7.14 -2.50 13.36
N THR A 170 -6.88 -1.43 12.61
CA THR A 170 -5.76 -1.37 11.67
C THR A 170 -4.42 -1.45 12.42
N LEU A 171 -4.28 -0.76 13.57
CA LEU A 171 -3.11 -0.83 14.42
C LEU A 171 -2.82 -2.27 14.89
N ASN A 172 -3.85 -3.00 15.32
CA ASN A 172 -3.70 -4.40 15.74
C ASN A 172 -3.17 -5.29 14.61
N ILE A 173 -3.67 -5.12 13.38
CA ILE A 173 -3.19 -5.88 12.22
C ILE A 173 -1.76 -5.45 11.89
N ALA A 174 -1.48 -4.17 11.80
CA ALA A 174 -0.15 -3.64 11.48
C ALA A 174 0.91 -4.09 12.51
N ALA A 175 0.60 -4.06 13.80
CA ALA A 175 1.49 -4.57 14.84
C ALA A 175 1.76 -6.08 14.68
N GLY A 176 0.74 -6.86 14.35
CA GLY A 176 0.88 -8.29 14.09
C GLY A 176 1.75 -8.58 12.87
N THR A 177 1.53 -7.90 11.75
CA THR A 177 2.25 -8.13 10.51
C THR A 177 3.70 -7.65 10.56
N SER A 178 3.96 -6.47 11.13
CA SER A 178 5.33 -5.96 11.30
C SER A 178 6.16 -6.86 12.23
N THR A 179 5.56 -7.34 13.31
CA THR A 179 6.19 -8.29 14.23
C THR A 179 6.56 -9.60 13.53
N ARG A 180 5.65 -10.14 12.70
CA ARG A 180 5.89 -11.37 11.93
C ARG A 180 6.95 -11.19 10.85
N SER A 181 6.97 -10.04 10.17
CA SER A 181 8.00 -9.73 9.18
C SER A 181 9.39 -9.73 9.80
N LEU A 182 9.59 -9.06 10.97
CA LEU A 182 10.86 -9.06 11.69
C LEU A 182 11.22 -10.45 12.22
N TYR A 183 10.25 -11.20 12.73
CA TYR A 183 10.43 -12.58 13.16
C TYR A 183 10.91 -13.45 11.98
N GLY A 184 10.21 -13.41 10.85
CA GLY A 184 10.58 -14.17 9.64
C GLY A 184 11.98 -13.83 9.13
N MET A 185 12.36 -12.54 9.13
CA MET A 185 13.71 -12.11 8.74
C MET A 185 14.78 -12.64 9.70
N ALA A 186 14.48 -12.80 10.98
CA ALA A 186 15.41 -13.38 11.96
C ALA A 186 15.52 -14.91 11.79
N GLU A 187 14.42 -15.61 11.46
CA GLU A 187 14.42 -17.06 11.19
C GLU A 187 15.24 -17.43 9.95
N ILE A 188 15.15 -16.61 8.89
CA ILE A 188 15.95 -16.83 7.66
C ILE A 188 17.37 -16.24 7.73
N GLY A 189 17.82 -15.81 8.92
CA GLY A 189 19.20 -15.38 9.15
C GLY A 189 19.54 -13.93 8.76
N TYR A 190 18.58 -13.12 8.31
CA TYR A 190 18.82 -11.72 7.90
C TYR A 190 18.81 -10.73 9.07
N PHE A 191 18.34 -11.16 10.23
CA PHE A 191 18.45 -10.44 11.49
C PHE A 191 19.01 -11.32 12.61
N PRO A 192 19.59 -10.72 13.68
CA PRO A 192 20.09 -11.48 14.81
C PRO A 192 18.99 -12.36 15.43
N ARG A 193 19.30 -13.61 15.75
CA ARG A 193 18.37 -14.63 16.29
C ARG A 193 17.61 -14.19 17.53
N ILE A 194 18.14 -13.22 18.30
CA ILE A 194 17.45 -12.66 19.47
C ILE A 194 16.12 -11.99 19.10
N ILE A 195 16.03 -11.40 17.90
CA ILE A 195 14.82 -10.72 17.41
C ILE A 195 13.71 -11.75 17.16
N GLY A 196 14.05 -12.96 16.68
CA GLY A 196 13.13 -14.07 16.47
C GLY A 196 12.74 -14.84 17.75
N LYS A 197 13.27 -14.47 18.92
CA LYS A 197 12.98 -15.22 20.15
C LYS A 197 11.52 -15.07 20.60
N VAL A 198 10.79 -16.18 20.56
CA VAL A 198 9.37 -16.25 20.97
C VAL A 198 9.27 -16.46 22.48
N ASN A 199 8.40 -15.71 23.13
CA ASN A 199 8.07 -15.89 24.55
C ASN A 199 7.23 -17.18 24.71
N LYS A 200 7.73 -18.14 25.47
CA LYS A 200 7.09 -19.47 25.67
C LYS A 200 5.69 -19.39 26.30
N LYS A 201 5.38 -18.36 27.08
CA LYS A 201 4.07 -18.21 27.74
C LYS A 201 3.00 -17.61 26.81
N THR A 202 3.40 -16.66 25.97
CA THR A 202 2.46 -15.87 25.15
C THR A 202 2.48 -16.27 23.67
N GLY A 203 3.50 -16.99 23.21
CA GLY A 203 3.68 -17.31 21.78
C GLY A 203 4.05 -16.08 20.92
N VAL A 204 4.45 -14.94 21.53
CA VAL A 204 4.74 -13.70 20.82
C VAL A 204 6.24 -13.42 20.81
N PRO A 205 6.83 -13.02 19.67
CA PRO A 205 8.21 -12.56 19.58
C PRO A 205 8.31 -11.12 20.10
N VAL A 206 8.52 -10.96 21.41
CA VAL A 206 8.45 -9.68 22.13
C VAL A 206 9.49 -8.68 21.61
N PHE A 207 10.70 -9.14 21.28
CA PHE A 207 11.74 -8.25 20.74
C PHE A 207 11.34 -7.66 19.38
N SER A 208 10.76 -8.46 18.48
CA SER A 208 10.24 -7.98 17.20
C SER A 208 9.13 -6.95 17.41
N LEU A 209 8.23 -7.18 18.38
CA LEU A 209 7.17 -6.23 18.72
C LEU A 209 7.70 -4.90 19.24
N LEU A 210 8.67 -4.94 20.15
CA LEU A 210 9.28 -3.72 20.71
C LEU A 210 10.06 -2.93 19.65
N ILE A 211 10.80 -3.60 18.78
CA ILE A 211 11.50 -2.94 17.66
C ILE A 211 10.51 -2.29 16.72
N SER A 212 9.43 -2.98 16.34
CA SER A 212 8.35 -2.41 15.52
C SER A 212 7.73 -1.16 16.15
N LEU A 213 7.49 -1.19 17.45
CA LEU A 213 6.96 -0.04 18.20
C LEU A 213 7.94 1.14 18.20
N VAL A 214 9.20 0.89 18.53
CA VAL A 214 10.24 1.95 18.56
C VAL A 214 10.44 2.57 17.19
N LEU A 215 10.53 1.75 16.13
CA LEU A 215 10.64 2.24 14.76
C LEU A 215 9.41 3.06 14.36
N GLY A 216 8.20 2.58 14.67
CA GLY A 216 6.97 3.31 14.38
C GLY A 216 6.92 4.67 15.05
N LEU A 217 7.28 4.76 16.33
CA LEU A 217 7.38 6.02 17.07
C LEU A 217 8.47 6.93 16.51
N ALA A 218 9.63 6.38 16.12
CA ALA A 218 10.73 7.14 15.55
C ALA A 218 10.34 7.83 14.22
N PHE A 219 9.50 7.20 13.41
CA PHE A 219 9.00 7.81 12.17
C PHE A 219 8.00 8.95 12.40
N LEU A 220 7.29 8.96 13.53
CA LEU A 220 6.34 10.05 13.82
C LEU A 220 7.02 11.37 14.19
N ILE A 221 8.26 11.33 14.71
CA ILE A 221 8.99 12.54 15.12
C ILE A 221 9.29 13.48 13.94
N PRO A 222 9.93 13.00 12.84
CA PRO A 222 10.26 13.84 11.68
C PRO A 222 9.08 14.05 10.72
N LEU A 223 7.98 13.30 10.86
CA LEU A 223 6.86 13.27 9.92
C LEU A 223 5.53 13.61 10.61
N PRO A 224 5.33 14.85 11.08
CA PRO A 224 4.13 15.22 11.84
C PRO A 224 2.86 15.30 10.99
N SER A 225 2.97 15.27 9.66
CA SER A 225 1.85 15.36 8.74
C SER A 225 1.36 13.99 8.29
N TRP A 226 0.05 13.76 8.41
CA TRP A 226 -0.61 12.56 7.89
C TRP A 226 -0.33 12.31 6.40
N TYR A 227 -0.43 13.35 5.57
CA TYR A 227 -0.21 13.26 4.12
C TYR A 227 1.21 12.78 3.78
N VAL A 228 2.22 13.30 4.46
CA VAL A 228 3.62 12.89 4.25
C VAL A 228 3.81 11.41 4.62
N VAL A 229 3.24 10.97 5.75
CA VAL A 229 3.29 9.55 6.17
C VAL A 229 2.60 8.66 5.15
N VAL A 230 1.40 9.05 4.68
CA VAL A 230 0.63 8.28 3.68
C VAL A 230 1.40 8.15 2.37
N GLY A 231 1.97 9.23 1.84
CA GLY A 231 2.78 9.21 0.62
C GLY A 231 3.99 8.28 0.77
N LEU A 232 4.70 8.38 1.91
CA LEU A 232 5.88 7.55 2.21
C LEU A 232 5.51 6.07 2.29
N VAL A 233 4.45 5.71 3.01
CA VAL A 233 3.97 4.31 3.14
C VAL A 233 3.51 3.76 1.80
N SER A 234 2.80 4.56 0.99
CA SER A 234 2.36 4.17 -0.35
C SER A 234 3.54 3.89 -1.28
N GLY A 235 4.53 4.78 -1.31
CA GLY A 235 5.73 4.62 -2.13
C GLY A 235 6.57 3.41 -1.72
N VAL A 236 6.82 3.20 -0.41
CA VAL A 236 7.53 2.01 0.11
C VAL A 236 6.79 0.72 -0.28
N ALA A 237 5.46 0.70 -0.14
CA ALA A 237 4.68 -0.47 -0.52
C ALA A 237 4.76 -0.73 -2.03
N ALA A 238 4.69 0.32 -2.86
CA ALA A 238 4.81 0.19 -4.31
C ALA A 238 6.17 -0.40 -4.72
N PHE A 239 7.28 -0.02 -4.08
CA PHE A 239 8.58 -0.66 -4.30
C PHE A 239 8.54 -2.18 -4.03
N THR A 240 7.85 -2.63 -3.00
CA THR A 240 7.72 -4.07 -2.74
C THR A 240 6.86 -4.77 -3.79
N TYR A 241 5.83 -4.10 -4.32
CA TYR A 241 4.95 -4.67 -5.35
C TYR A 241 5.62 -4.81 -6.72
N ILE A 242 6.63 -4.01 -7.03
CA ILE A 242 7.46 -4.18 -8.23
C ILE A 242 8.00 -5.61 -8.30
N LEU A 243 8.50 -6.14 -7.18
CA LEU A 243 9.08 -7.49 -7.12
C LEU A 243 8.05 -8.60 -7.41
N GLY A 244 6.80 -8.40 -7.03
CA GLY A 244 5.75 -9.42 -7.15
C GLY A 244 5.50 -9.88 -8.58
N GLY A 245 5.50 -8.96 -9.54
CA GLY A 245 5.31 -9.26 -10.96
C GLY A 245 6.39 -10.20 -11.50
N SER A 246 7.66 -9.82 -11.36
CA SER A 246 8.79 -10.62 -11.86
C SER A 246 8.93 -11.94 -11.14
N THR A 247 8.82 -11.95 -9.81
CA THR A 247 8.91 -13.16 -8.97
C THR A 247 7.89 -14.22 -9.39
N LEU A 248 6.66 -13.82 -9.71
CA LEU A 248 5.63 -14.74 -10.21
C LEU A 248 6.10 -15.51 -11.46
N MET A 249 6.72 -14.82 -12.41
CA MET A 249 7.15 -15.44 -13.67
C MET A 249 8.42 -16.27 -13.50
N VAL A 250 9.35 -15.81 -12.67
CA VAL A 250 10.56 -16.56 -12.32
C VAL A 250 10.17 -17.89 -11.63
N LEU A 251 9.31 -17.85 -10.61
CA LEU A 251 8.85 -19.05 -9.92
C LEU A 251 8.06 -20.01 -10.85
N ARG A 252 7.33 -19.50 -11.84
CA ARG A 252 6.65 -20.36 -12.81
C ARG A 252 7.62 -21.09 -13.74
N ARG A 253 8.77 -20.52 -14.00
CA ARG A 253 9.82 -21.09 -14.82
C ARG A 253 10.70 -22.07 -14.01
N GLU A 254 11.21 -21.59 -12.86
CA GLU A 254 12.23 -22.29 -12.08
C GLU A 254 11.66 -23.38 -11.13
N ALA A 255 10.39 -23.28 -10.79
CA ALA A 255 9.69 -24.21 -9.91
C ALA A 255 8.37 -24.68 -10.54
N SER A 256 8.44 -25.16 -11.79
CA SER A 256 7.27 -25.60 -12.56
C SER A 256 6.56 -26.80 -11.92
N GLU A 257 7.27 -27.61 -11.16
CA GLU A 257 6.82 -28.83 -10.47
C GLU A 257 5.84 -28.54 -9.33
N LEU A 258 5.92 -27.35 -8.71
CA LEU A 258 5.05 -27.01 -7.60
C LEU A 258 3.57 -27.05 -8.00
N LYS A 259 2.78 -27.79 -7.24
CA LYS A 259 1.32 -27.83 -7.40
C LYS A 259 0.73 -26.45 -7.07
N ARG A 260 0.03 -25.86 -8.02
CA ARG A 260 -0.62 -24.54 -7.89
C ARG A 260 -2.12 -24.67 -8.10
N PRO A 261 -2.92 -24.83 -7.03
CA PRO A 261 -4.39 -24.92 -7.15
C PRO A 261 -5.01 -23.65 -7.74
N PHE A 262 -4.43 -22.49 -7.45
CA PHE A 262 -4.80 -21.24 -8.10
C PHE A 262 -3.70 -20.82 -9.07
N LYS A 263 -4.07 -20.68 -10.34
CA LYS A 263 -3.19 -20.14 -11.39
C LYS A 263 -3.79 -18.86 -11.92
N LEU A 264 -3.08 -17.74 -11.72
CA LEU A 264 -3.50 -16.45 -12.27
C LEU A 264 -3.60 -16.56 -13.80
N PRO A 265 -4.79 -16.34 -14.40
CA PRO A 265 -4.94 -16.32 -15.85
C PRO A 265 -4.16 -15.14 -16.45
N TYR A 266 -3.76 -15.27 -17.72
CA TYR A 266 -3.04 -14.21 -18.44
C TYR A 266 -1.80 -13.64 -17.72
N ALA A 267 -1.14 -14.42 -16.86
CA ALA A 267 -0.01 -13.94 -16.05
C ALA A 267 1.15 -13.38 -16.91
N ARG A 268 1.35 -13.86 -18.14
CA ARG A 268 2.37 -13.33 -19.06
C ARG A 268 2.13 -11.85 -19.43
N ILE A 269 0.88 -11.41 -19.39
CA ILE A 269 0.46 -10.03 -19.70
C ILE A 269 0.34 -9.23 -18.40
N LEU A 270 -0.31 -9.81 -17.38
CA LEU A 270 -0.56 -9.11 -16.12
C LEU A 270 0.72 -8.85 -15.32
N SER A 271 1.72 -9.73 -15.42
CA SER A 271 2.98 -9.60 -14.70
C SER A 271 3.78 -8.34 -15.11
N PRO A 272 4.09 -8.08 -16.39
CA PRO A 272 4.74 -6.83 -16.79
C PRO A 272 3.87 -5.60 -16.53
N ILE A 273 2.55 -5.68 -16.69
CA ILE A 273 1.63 -4.57 -16.38
C ILE A 273 1.71 -4.23 -14.89
N SER A 274 1.70 -5.22 -14.01
CA SER A 274 1.81 -5.00 -12.56
C SER A 274 3.16 -4.40 -12.17
N PHE A 275 4.25 -4.85 -12.80
CA PHE A 275 5.60 -4.31 -12.59
C PHE A 275 5.70 -2.84 -13.00
N VAL A 276 5.23 -2.51 -14.20
CA VAL A 276 5.19 -1.13 -14.71
C VAL A 276 4.25 -0.26 -13.88
N GLY A 277 3.06 -0.76 -13.55
CA GLY A 277 2.10 -0.03 -12.73
C GLY A 277 2.64 0.32 -11.34
N ALA A 278 3.32 -0.62 -10.68
CA ALA A 278 3.96 -0.37 -9.39
C ALA A 278 5.10 0.67 -9.51
N SER A 279 5.89 0.61 -10.60
CA SER A 279 6.95 1.57 -10.89
C SER A 279 6.41 2.98 -11.13
N LEU A 280 5.28 3.10 -11.85
CA LEU A 280 4.59 4.37 -12.05
C LEU A 280 4.05 4.93 -10.73
N ILE A 281 3.49 4.11 -9.85
CA ILE A 281 3.06 4.52 -8.52
C ILE A 281 4.24 5.09 -7.72
N VAL A 282 5.42 4.45 -7.79
CA VAL A 282 6.64 4.98 -7.18
C VAL A 282 7.00 6.34 -7.78
N TYR A 283 6.99 6.46 -9.09
CA TYR A 283 7.31 7.72 -9.79
C TYR A 283 6.33 8.85 -9.39
N TRP A 284 5.03 8.56 -9.35
CA TRP A 284 3.98 9.52 -8.94
C TRP A 284 4.03 9.92 -7.46
N THR A 285 4.75 9.17 -6.62
CA THR A 285 5.02 9.58 -5.24
C THR A 285 5.86 10.87 -5.19
N GLY A 286 6.60 11.14 -6.25
CA GLY A 286 7.28 12.39 -6.52
C GLY A 286 8.55 12.63 -5.72
N TRP A 287 9.33 13.58 -6.20
CA TRP A 287 10.50 14.10 -5.52
C TRP A 287 10.08 15.16 -4.47
N PRO A 288 10.68 15.25 -3.26
CA PRO A 288 11.84 14.43 -2.79
C PRO A 288 11.46 13.11 -2.10
N THR A 289 10.19 12.73 -2.05
CA THR A 289 9.71 11.57 -1.26
C THR A 289 10.34 10.26 -1.75
N VAL A 290 10.45 10.05 -3.08
CA VAL A 290 11.14 8.89 -3.67
C VAL A 290 12.60 8.83 -3.24
N GLY A 291 13.27 9.99 -3.16
CA GLY A 291 14.64 10.10 -2.64
C GLY A 291 14.73 9.64 -1.17
N TYR A 292 13.83 10.09 -0.31
CA TYR A 292 13.81 9.67 1.10
C TYR A 292 13.55 8.16 1.24
N ILE A 293 12.61 7.61 0.46
CA ILE A 293 12.36 6.16 0.44
C ILE A 293 13.62 5.40 0.05
N SER A 294 14.30 5.84 -0.98
CA SER A 294 15.54 5.20 -1.45
C SER A 294 16.65 5.26 -0.39
N ILE A 295 16.80 6.40 0.28
CA ILE A 295 17.76 6.54 1.40
C ILE A 295 17.40 5.54 2.53
N ILE A 296 16.12 5.40 2.89
CA ILE A 296 15.67 4.47 3.92
C ILE A 296 15.98 3.02 3.53
N ILE A 297 15.72 2.64 2.27
CA ILE A 297 16.02 1.28 1.76
C ILE A 297 17.52 1.01 1.82
N PHE A 298 18.36 1.94 1.32
CA PHE A 298 19.81 1.79 1.36
C PHE A 298 20.39 1.84 2.78
N ALA A 299 19.80 2.64 3.69
CA ALA A 299 20.15 2.62 5.10
C ALA A 299 19.84 1.25 5.74
N GLY A 300 18.69 0.65 5.43
CA GLY A 300 18.37 -0.72 5.85
C GLY A 300 19.39 -1.74 5.33
N PHE A 301 19.80 -1.63 4.08
CA PHE A 301 20.84 -2.48 3.50
C PHE A 301 22.20 -2.25 4.19
N PHE A 302 22.56 -1.00 4.49
CA PHE A 302 23.77 -0.68 5.23
C PHE A 302 23.77 -1.26 6.66
N ILE A 303 22.64 -1.19 7.35
CA ILE A 303 22.49 -1.85 8.66
C ILE A 303 22.70 -3.36 8.54
N TYR A 304 22.16 -4.00 7.51
CA TYR A 304 22.42 -5.41 7.25
C TYR A 304 23.92 -5.68 7.04
N LEU A 305 24.62 -4.87 6.23
CA LEU A 305 26.06 -5.00 6.02
C LEU A 305 26.87 -4.88 7.32
N LEU A 306 26.48 -3.95 8.19
CA LEU A 306 27.10 -3.77 9.49
C LEU A 306 26.90 -5.00 10.39
N LEU A 307 25.67 -5.53 10.45
CA LEU A 307 25.37 -6.75 11.20
C LEU A 307 26.11 -7.97 10.65
N PHE A 308 26.26 -8.07 9.34
CA PHE A 308 27.06 -9.10 8.68
C PHE A 308 28.54 -8.98 9.05
N ALA A 309 29.12 -7.79 8.97
CA ALA A 309 30.52 -7.55 9.37
C ALA A 309 30.76 -7.87 10.84
N LEU A 310 29.75 -7.72 11.70
CA LEU A 310 29.80 -8.11 13.13
C LEU A 310 29.55 -9.61 13.37
N GLY A 311 29.35 -10.41 12.32
CA GLY A 311 29.07 -11.85 12.42
C GLY A 311 27.74 -12.19 13.09
N ARG A 312 26.76 -11.28 13.02
CA ARG A 312 25.44 -11.42 13.68
C ARG A 312 24.36 -11.98 12.78
N VAL A 313 24.59 -12.00 11.47
CA VAL A 313 23.64 -12.45 10.44
C VAL A 313 24.36 -13.29 9.39
N GLU A 314 23.59 -14.06 8.63
CA GLU A 314 24.13 -14.92 7.57
C GLU A 314 24.44 -14.09 6.29
N SER A 315 25.34 -14.60 5.46
CA SER A 315 25.74 -13.93 4.21
C SER A 315 24.69 -14.14 3.11
N ILE A 316 24.18 -13.03 2.56
CA ILE A 316 23.40 -13.06 1.31
C ILE A 316 24.30 -12.96 0.06
N PHE A 317 25.62 -12.78 0.23
CA PHE A 317 26.57 -12.56 -0.87
C PHE A 317 27.05 -13.88 -1.49
N SER A 318 26.12 -14.79 -1.83
CA SER A 318 26.48 -15.85 -2.76
C SER A 318 26.58 -15.27 -4.19
N ARG A 319 27.38 -15.92 -5.04
CA ARG A 319 27.50 -15.50 -6.45
C ARG A 319 26.14 -15.49 -7.16
N ASP A 320 25.29 -16.42 -6.83
CA ASP A 320 23.99 -16.58 -7.45
C ASP A 320 22.98 -15.54 -6.92
N ASN A 321 22.99 -15.26 -5.62
CA ASN A 321 22.16 -14.20 -5.04
C ASN A 321 22.50 -12.82 -5.62
N ILE A 322 23.79 -12.53 -5.80
CA ILE A 322 24.22 -11.28 -6.45
C ILE A 322 23.74 -11.24 -7.90
N LYS A 323 23.88 -12.33 -8.67
CA LYS A 323 23.38 -12.40 -10.04
C LYS A 323 21.85 -12.24 -10.13
N GLY A 324 21.11 -12.81 -9.16
CA GLY A 324 19.66 -12.71 -9.13
C GLY A 324 19.14 -11.34 -8.68
N GLY A 325 19.87 -10.63 -7.81
CA GLY A 325 19.40 -9.45 -7.10
C GLY A 325 19.98 -8.09 -7.55
N TYR A 326 21.07 -8.06 -8.34
CA TYR A 326 21.80 -6.82 -8.68
C TYR A 326 20.92 -5.75 -9.35
N TRP A 327 19.89 -6.15 -10.06
CA TRP A 327 19.00 -5.24 -10.75
C TRP A 327 18.12 -4.41 -9.80
N VAL A 328 17.86 -4.90 -8.58
CA VAL A 328 16.99 -4.22 -7.60
C VAL A 328 17.57 -2.86 -7.17
N PRO A 329 18.81 -2.77 -6.64
CA PRO A 329 19.39 -1.48 -6.29
C PRO A 329 19.56 -0.56 -7.51
N LEU A 330 19.86 -1.09 -8.69
CA LEU A 330 19.95 -0.29 -9.91
C LEU A 330 18.60 0.29 -10.31
N MET A 331 17.52 -0.48 -10.18
CA MET A 331 16.17 0.00 -10.45
C MET A 331 15.74 1.09 -9.47
N ILE A 332 16.03 0.92 -8.17
CA ILE A 332 15.72 1.93 -7.14
C ILE A 332 16.43 3.24 -7.49
N LEU A 333 17.74 3.20 -7.78
CA LEU A 333 18.51 4.38 -8.17
C LEU A 333 17.99 5.02 -9.46
N THR A 334 17.62 4.20 -10.45
CA THR A 334 17.09 4.71 -11.74
C THR A 334 15.74 5.39 -11.56
N LEU A 335 14.82 4.79 -10.79
CA LEU A 335 13.52 5.41 -10.50
C LEU A 335 13.69 6.69 -9.68
N THR A 336 14.64 6.73 -8.75
CA THR A 336 14.98 7.93 -7.98
C THR A 336 15.48 9.04 -8.90
N LEU A 337 16.37 8.70 -9.83
CA LEU A 337 16.90 9.65 -10.81
C LEU A 337 15.78 10.16 -11.75
N LEU A 338 14.93 9.27 -12.26
CA LEU A 338 13.80 9.65 -13.10
C LEU A 338 12.82 10.55 -12.35
N SER A 339 12.54 10.29 -11.07
CA SER A 339 11.70 11.16 -10.22
C SER A 339 12.32 12.56 -10.04
N TYR A 340 13.64 12.65 -9.86
CA TYR A 340 14.34 13.93 -9.76
C TYR A 340 14.33 14.72 -11.09
N LEU A 341 14.53 14.03 -12.23
CA LEU A 341 14.57 14.64 -13.57
C LEU A 341 13.20 14.89 -14.17
N GLY A 342 12.14 14.31 -13.59
CA GLY A 342 10.78 14.30 -14.09
C GLY A 342 10.05 15.64 -13.99
N GLU A 343 8.75 15.59 -14.24
CA GLU A 343 7.87 16.76 -14.30
C GLU A 343 7.80 17.49 -12.95
N SER A 344 7.73 18.83 -13.02
CA SER A 344 7.65 19.71 -11.84
C SER A 344 6.41 19.47 -10.98
N ASN A 345 5.31 18.98 -11.55
CA ASN A 345 4.11 18.61 -10.79
C ASN A 345 4.38 17.46 -9.81
N PHE A 346 5.33 16.59 -10.12
CA PHE A 346 5.82 15.55 -9.21
C PHE A 346 7.09 15.97 -8.44
N GLY A 347 7.36 17.28 -8.35
CA GLY A 347 8.50 17.83 -7.62
C GLY A 347 9.86 17.69 -8.32
N GLY A 348 9.91 17.18 -9.55
CA GLY A 348 11.14 17.07 -10.35
C GLY A 348 11.62 18.41 -10.92
N ILE A 349 12.82 18.40 -11.51
CA ILE A 349 13.42 19.61 -12.13
C ILE A 349 12.89 19.91 -13.53
N ASN A 350 11.88 19.19 -14.00
CA ASN A 350 11.19 19.40 -15.27
C ASN A 350 12.07 19.19 -16.52
N LEU A 351 13.06 18.32 -16.44
CA LEU A 351 13.87 17.94 -17.61
C LEU A 351 13.07 17.07 -18.58
N PHE A 352 12.25 16.17 -18.03
CA PHE A 352 11.29 15.36 -18.78
C PHE A 352 9.87 15.79 -18.38
N THR A 353 9.10 16.27 -19.38
CA THR A 353 7.73 16.70 -19.20
C THR A 353 6.76 15.63 -19.63
N PHE A 354 5.51 15.69 -19.14
CA PHE A 354 4.44 14.81 -19.61
C PHE A 354 4.22 14.95 -21.13
N PRO A 355 4.06 13.86 -21.89
CA PRO A 355 4.00 12.45 -21.47
C PRO A 355 5.35 11.70 -21.51
N TYR A 356 6.45 12.39 -21.82
CA TYR A 356 7.76 11.74 -22.05
C TYR A 356 8.35 11.13 -20.79
N ASP A 357 8.12 11.75 -19.64
CA ASP A 357 8.53 11.25 -18.33
C ASP A 357 7.86 9.89 -18.04
N PHE A 358 6.56 9.74 -18.29
CA PHE A 358 5.85 8.47 -18.11
C PHE A 358 6.36 7.40 -19.08
N LEU A 359 6.59 7.76 -20.34
CA LEU A 359 7.14 6.85 -21.35
C LEU A 359 8.53 6.34 -20.91
N MET A 360 9.38 7.22 -20.37
CA MET A 360 10.70 6.82 -19.85
C MET A 360 10.56 5.84 -18.69
N VAL A 361 9.67 6.08 -17.72
CA VAL A 361 9.41 5.16 -16.61
C VAL A 361 8.90 3.81 -17.13
N ILE A 362 7.99 3.80 -18.10
CA ILE A 362 7.46 2.57 -18.71
C ILE A 362 8.57 1.76 -19.40
N ILE A 363 9.38 2.41 -20.24
CA ILE A 363 10.46 1.76 -21.00
C ILE A 363 11.50 1.19 -20.04
N VAL A 364 11.95 1.99 -19.07
CA VAL A 364 12.93 1.58 -18.08
C VAL A 364 12.40 0.42 -17.23
N SER A 365 11.14 0.51 -16.78
CA SER A 365 10.52 -0.56 -16.00
C SER A 365 10.41 -1.86 -16.78
N LEU A 366 10.03 -1.81 -18.08
CA LEU A 366 10.02 -3.00 -18.93
C LEU A 366 11.42 -3.59 -19.11
N ALA A 367 12.45 -2.75 -19.29
CA ALA A 367 13.83 -3.22 -19.37
C ALA A 367 14.24 -3.96 -18.09
N PHE A 368 14.00 -3.37 -16.92
CA PHE A 368 14.27 -4.03 -15.63
C PHE A 368 13.43 -5.28 -15.39
N TYR A 369 12.18 -5.29 -15.85
CA TYR A 369 11.35 -6.49 -15.81
C TYR A 369 12.01 -7.64 -16.58
N PHE A 370 12.46 -7.43 -17.80
CA PHE A 370 13.14 -8.47 -18.58
C PHE A 370 14.49 -8.86 -17.97
N ILE A 371 15.27 -7.90 -17.45
CA ILE A 371 16.50 -8.18 -16.71
C ILE A 371 16.20 -9.09 -15.52
N SER A 372 15.16 -8.80 -14.74
CA SER A 372 14.76 -9.59 -13.58
C SER A 372 14.35 -11.02 -13.95
N LEU A 373 13.71 -11.20 -15.11
CA LEU A 373 13.39 -12.54 -15.62
C LEU A 373 14.65 -13.33 -16.01
N VAL A 374 15.58 -12.69 -16.68
CA VAL A 374 16.82 -13.35 -17.14
C VAL A 374 17.73 -13.68 -15.95
N SER A 375 17.81 -12.80 -14.96
CA SER A 375 18.65 -12.97 -13.78
C SER A 375 18.07 -13.95 -12.75
N GLY A 376 16.77 -14.26 -12.83
CA GLY A 376 16.11 -15.19 -11.92
C GLY A 376 16.63 -16.63 -12.05
N PHE A 377 16.77 -17.33 -10.95
CA PHE A 377 17.29 -18.68 -10.86
C PHE A 377 16.59 -19.47 -9.75
N ARG A 378 16.78 -20.79 -9.76
CA ARG A 378 16.26 -21.69 -8.71
C ARG A 378 17.26 -21.71 -7.54
N THR A 379 16.78 -21.36 -6.34
CA THR A 379 17.59 -21.42 -5.11
C THR A 379 17.55 -22.83 -4.49
N SER A 380 18.54 -23.13 -3.62
CA SER A 380 18.54 -24.39 -2.84
C SER A 380 17.29 -24.53 -2.01
N GLU A 381 16.83 -23.44 -1.38
CA GLU A 381 15.64 -23.46 -0.54
C GLU A 381 14.37 -23.83 -1.33
N ILE A 382 14.25 -23.40 -2.60
CA ILE A 382 13.16 -23.82 -3.47
C ILE A 382 13.26 -25.33 -3.78
N THR A 383 14.47 -25.83 -3.99
CA THR A 383 14.70 -27.25 -4.22
C THR A 383 14.31 -28.09 -3.00
N ASP A 384 14.78 -27.71 -1.82
CA ASP A 384 14.46 -28.35 -0.56
C ASP A 384 12.96 -28.33 -0.25
N MET A 385 12.27 -27.21 -0.59
CA MET A 385 10.80 -27.11 -0.47
C MET A 385 10.07 -28.08 -1.39
N ILE A 386 10.54 -28.30 -2.59
CA ILE A 386 9.93 -29.23 -3.55
C ILE A 386 10.14 -30.64 -3.06
N GLU A 387 11.37 -31.02 -2.68
CA GLU A 387 11.71 -32.33 -2.17
C GLU A 387 10.97 -32.67 -0.87
N SER A 388 10.93 -31.76 0.08
CA SER A 388 10.17 -31.93 1.33
C SER A 388 8.66 -31.99 1.11
N GLY A 389 8.14 -31.23 0.15
CA GLY A 389 6.73 -31.25 -0.23
C GLY A 389 6.32 -32.54 -0.93
N GLU A 390 7.19 -33.18 -1.69
CA GLU A 390 6.99 -34.50 -2.29
C GLU A 390 6.99 -35.58 -1.21
N GLN A 391 7.94 -35.56 -0.28
CA GLN A 391 7.97 -36.48 0.86
C GLN A 391 6.71 -36.40 1.72
N TYR A 392 6.20 -35.22 1.98
CA TYR A 392 4.96 -35.01 2.76
C TYR A 392 3.72 -35.56 2.06
N ILE A 393 3.67 -35.50 0.72
CA ILE A 393 2.57 -36.07 -0.07
C ILE A 393 2.67 -37.58 -0.14
N GLU A 394 3.87 -38.19 -0.18
CA GLU A 394 4.07 -39.62 -0.15
C GLU A 394 3.75 -40.21 1.23
N GLU A 395 4.03 -39.51 2.31
CA GLU A 395 3.83 -39.99 3.69
C GLU A 395 2.39 -39.78 4.22
N TYR A 396 1.67 -38.74 3.75
CA TYR A 396 0.35 -38.32 4.26
C TYR A 396 -0.71 -38.13 3.16
N GLY A 397 -0.45 -38.56 1.95
CA GLY A 397 -1.28 -38.32 0.77
C GLY A 397 -2.27 -39.45 0.43
N ASP A 398 -3.02 -39.91 1.45
CA ASP A 398 -4.19 -40.79 1.26
C ASP A 398 -5.51 -40.07 1.56
#